data_46e6cb859fe95616743ee7fe2b62919b
#
_entry.id   46e6cb859fe95616743ee7fe2b62919b
#
_cell.length_a   1.000
_cell.length_b   1.000
_cell.length_c   1.000
_cell.angle_alpha   90.00
_cell.angle_beta   90.00
_cell.angle_gamma   90.00
#
_symmetry.space_group_name_H-M   'P 1'
#
loop_
_entity.id
_entity.type
_entity.pdbx_description
1 polymer ?
#
loop_
_entity_poly.entity_id
_entity_poly.type
_entity_poly.pdbx_seq_one_letter_code
_entity_poly.pdbx_strand_id
1 'polypeptide(L)'
;LRMKGFNVLMPMGWDAFGLPAENAAMKNKVPPAQWTHSNIAHMKGQMQAMGLAIDWSRELATCSPEYYKWNQWLFLKMLEKGIAYRKTQVVNWDPVDQTVLANEQVIDGKGWRTGAVVEKREIPGYYLKITDYAQELLDHVQMGNDKATLHGWPERVRLMQENWIGKSEGVRFAFPHDIRGQGGE
;
A
#
# COMPACT_ATOMS: atom_id res chain seq x y z
N LEU A 1 2.04 -13.12 30.39
CA LEU A 1 1.71 -14.49 30.03
C LEU A 1 2.90 -15.45 30.24
N ARG A 2 4.14 -15.13 29.83
CA ARG A 2 5.32 -15.99 30.08
C ARG A 2 5.49 -16.37 31.55
N MET A 3 5.36 -15.40 32.46
CA MET A 3 5.42 -15.65 33.92
C MET A 3 4.31 -16.62 34.42
N LYS A 4 3.25 -16.81 33.65
CA LYS A 4 2.16 -17.76 33.92
C LYS A 4 2.38 -19.10 33.22
N GLY A 5 3.53 -19.35 32.61
CA GLY A 5 3.85 -20.59 31.93
C GLY A 5 3.33 -20.73 30.49
N PHE A 6 2.77 -19.66 29.90
CA PHE A 6 2.35 -19.70 28.51
C PHE A 6 3.52 -19.64 27.54
N ASN A 7 3.42 -20.39 26.46
CA ASN A 7 4.34 -20.24 25.32
C ASN A 7 3.90 -19.02 24.50
N VAL A 8 4.67 -17.93 24.58
CA VAL A 8 4.34 -16.64 23.99
C VAL A 8 5.19 -16.40 22.75
N LEU A 9 4.55 -16.31 21.57
CA LEU A 9 5.19 -15.90 20.34
C LEU A 9 5.09 -14.37 20.22
N MET A 10 6.22 -13.68 20.35
CA MET A 10 6.35 -12.23 20.21
C MET A 10 7.61 -11.90 19.40
N PRO A 11 7.58 -12.08 18.07
CA PRO A 11 8.72 -11.76 17.22
C PRO A 11 8.86 -10.25 17.00
N MET A 12 9.99 -9.81 16.44
CA MET A 12 10.20 -8.47 15.94
C MET A 12 10.36 -8.51 14.42
N GLY A 13 9.62 -7.65 13.72
CA GLY A 13 9.77 -7.40 12.29
C GLY A 13 10.09 -5.93 12.04
N TRP A 14 11.09 -5.68 11.19
CA TRP A 14 11.49 -4.35 10.74
C TRP A 14 10.91 -4.11 9.35
N ASP A 15 9.97 -3.16 9.25
CA ASP A 15 9.50 -2.65 7.97
C ASP A 15 10.55 -1.69 7.43
N ALA A 16 11.38 -2.18 6.51
CA ALA A 16 12.67 -1.61 6.23
C ALA A 16 12.87 -1.14 4.77
N PHE A 17 11.82 -1.13 3.97
CA PHE A 17 11.79 -0.52 2.65
C PHE A 17 11.06 0.81 2.68
N GLY A 18 11.37 1.69 1.73
CA GLY A 18 10.58 2.88 1.45
C GLY A 18 11.37 4.18 1.36
N LEU A 19 10.74 5.16 0.73
CA LEU A 19 11.29 6.50 0.48
C LEU A 19 11.77 7.24 1.73
N PRO A 20 11.13 7.14 2.91
CA PRO A 20 11.64 7.84 4.10
C PRO A 20 13.08 7.46 4.47
N ALA A 21 13.41 6.16 4.40
CA ALA A 21 14.76 5.68 4.69
C ALA A 21 15.74 6.08 3.59
N GLU A 22 15.33 6.00 2.32
CA GLU A 22 16.16 6.40 1.17
C GLU A 22 16.48 7.89 1.20
N ASN A 23 15.50 8.75 1.47
CA ASN A 23 15.69 10.19 1.55
C ASN A 23 16.56 10.60 2.74
N ALA A 24 16.39 9.93 3.88
CA ALA A 24 17.26 10.15 5.04
C ALA A 24 18.71 9.74 4.73
N ALA A 25 18.90 8.61 4.04
CA ALA A 25 20.21 8.15 3.60
C ALA A 25 20.88 9.16 2.64
N MET A 26 20.14 9.66 1.64
CA MET A 26 20.63 10.70 0.73
C MET A 26 21.04 11.98 1.48
N LYS A 27 20.18 12.46 2.40
CA LYS A 27 20.47 13.65 3.22
C LYS A 27 21.74 13.48 4.06
N ASN A 28 21.97 12.29 4.59
CA ASN A 28 23.14 11.97 5.41
C ASN A 28 24.34 11.48 4.58
N LYS A 29 24.21 11.41 3.25
CA LYS A 29 25.27 10.98 2.31
C LYS A 29 25.84 9.58 2.63
N VAL A 30 24.95 8.68 2.99
CA VAL A 30 25.27 7.27 3.26
C VAL A 30 24.42 6.34 2.38
N PRO A 31 24.88 5.11 2.06
CA PRO A 31 24.07 4.14 1.34
C PRO A 31 22.78 3.79 2.10
N PRO A 32 21.62 3.65 1.44
CA PRO A 32 20.35 3.30 2.10
C PRO A 32 20.41 2.02 2.95
N ALA A 33 21.09 0.99 2.48
CA ALA A 33 21.28 -0.25 3.24
C ALA A 33 22.02 -0.01 4.55
N GLN A 34 23.12 0.73 4.51
CA GLN A 34 23.90 1.07 5.70
C GLN A 34 23.06 1.88 6.70
N TRP A 35 22.33 2.89 6.22
CA TRP A 35 21.43 3.69 7.04
C TRP A 35 20.37 2.83 7.72
N THR A 36 19.71 1.99 6.97
CA THR A 36 18.65 1.12 7.47
C THR A 36 19.15 0.13 8.51
N HIS A 37 20.23 -0.60 8.21
CA HIS A 37 20.77 -1.58 9.15
C HIS A 37 21.35 -0.95 10.43
N SER A 38 21.97 0.23 10.34
CA SER A 38 22.45 0.93 11.53
C SER A 38 21.29 1.40 12.43
N ASN A 39 20.18 1.87 11.84
CA ASN A 39 18.99 2.25 12.59
C ASN A 39 18.30 1.04 13.24
N ILE A 40 18.22 -0.10 12.54
CA ILE A 40 17.71 -1.34 13.11
C ILE A 40 18.54 -1.74 14.34
N ALA A 41 19.86 -1.74 14.22
CA ALA A 41 20.76 -2.09 15.33
C ALA A 41 20.59 -1.14 16.53
N HIS A 42 20.46 0.16 16.26
CA HIS A 42 20.24 1.18 17.28
C HIS A 42 18.90 0.98 18.01
N MET A 43 17.79 0.86 17.28
CA MET A 43 16.46 0.63 17.87
C MET A 43 16.39 -0.69 18.64
N LYS A 44 17.01 -1.75 18.12
CA LYS A 44 17.11 -3.04 18.82
C LYS A 44 17.79 -2.89 20.17
N GLY A 45 18.91 -2.17 20.22
CA GLY A 45 19.61 -1.89 21.48
C GLY A 45 18.75 -1.14 22.48
N GLN A 46 17.99 -0.14 22.02
CA GLN A 46 17.05 0.60 22.88
C GLN A 46 15.93 -0.29 23.41
N MET A 47 15.32 -1.13 22.58
CA MET A 47 14.27 -2.06 22.99
C MET A 47 14.77 -3.11 23.99
N GLN A 48 15.99 -3.60 23.79
CA GLN A 48 16.62 -4.51 24.73
C GLN A 48 16.91 -3.85 26.08
N ALA A 49 17.39 -2.61 26.06
CA ALA A 49 17.62 -1.83 27.28
C ALA A 49 16.33 -1.55 28.07
N MET A 50 15.18 -1.41 27.37
CA MET A 50 13.86 -1.29 28.02
C MET A 50 13.33 -2.62 28.58
N GLY A 51 14.00 -3.73 28.35
CA GLY A 51 13.57 -5.05 28.84
C GLY A 51 12.33 -5.60 28.13
N LEU A 52 12.06 -5.20 26.90
CA LEU A 52 10.93 -5.73 26.12
C LEU A 52 11.10 -7.23 25.87
N ALA A 53 10.07 -8.00 26.19
CA ALA A 53 10.07 -9.46 26.13
C ALA A 53 9.89 -10.00 24.69
N ILE A 54 10.72 -9.54 23.79
CA ILE A 54 10.71 -9.92 22.37
C ILE A 54 11.54 -11.19 22.17
N ASP A 55 11.07 -12.08 21.31
CA ASP A 55 11.80 -13.25 20.84
C ASP A 55 12.73 -12.85 19.68
N TRP A 56 13.92 -12.38 20.03
CA TRP A 56 14.93 -11.93 19.07
C TRP A 56 15.45 -13.04 18.16
N SER A 57 15.25 -14.33 18.51
CA SER A 57 15.61 -15.46 17.64
C SER A 57 14.71 -15.55 16.40
N ARG A 58 13.56 -14.86 16.43
CA ARG A 58 12.56 -14.79 15.34
C ARG A 58 12.51 -13.40 14.71
N GLU A 59 13.57 -12.63 14.85
CA GLU A 59 13.72 -11.33 14.22
C GLU A 59 13.78 -11.47 12.70
N LEU A 60 13.15 -10.56 12.00
CA LEU A 60 13.19 -10.46 10.54
C LEU A 60 13.24 -9.01 10.07
N ALA A 61 13.73 -8.78 8.85
CA ALA A 61 13.68 -7.49 8.18
C ALA A 61 13.10 -7.66 6.78
N THR A 62 12.12 -6.82 6.42
CA THR A 62 11.43 -6.91 5.13
C THR A 62 12.34 -6.59 3.96
N CYS A 63 13.45 -5.90 4.19
CA CYS A 63 14.47 -5.59 3.17
C CYS A 63 15.48 -6.74 2.94
N SER A 64 15.42 -7.82 3.71
CA SER A 64 16.33 -8.95 3.49
C SER A 64 15.84 -9.88 2.37
N PRO A 65 16.76 -10.44 1.54
CA PRO A 65 16.40 -11.34 0.46
C PRO A 65 15.59 -12.56 0.90
N GLU A 66 15.87 -13.09 2.10
CA GLU A 66 15.14 -14.22 2.70
C GLU A 66 13.67 -13.90 2.89
N TYR A 67 13.33 -12.63 3.15
CA TYR A 67 11.97 -12.18 3.30
C TYR A 67 11.35 -11.78 1.95
N TYR A 68 11.93 -10.84 1.21
CA TYR A 68 11.26 -10.27 0.04
C TYR A 68 11.18 -11.23 -1.16
N LYS A 69 11.95 -12.31 -1.20
CA LYS A 69 11.79 -13.35 -2.22
C LYS A 69 10.37 -13.91 -2.27
N TRP A 70 9.66 -13.95 -1.13
CA TRP A 70 8.29 -14.40 -1.06
C TRP A 70 7.31 -13.37 -1.63
N ASN A 71 7.58 -12.08 -1.48
CA ASN A 71 6.82 -11.02 -2.14
C ASN A 71 6.98 -11.11 -3.66
N GLN A 72 8.21 -11.36 -4.13
CA GLN A 72 8.48 -11.56 -5.56
C GLN A 72 7.76 -12.81 -6.09
N TRP A 73 7.80 -13.91 -5.35
CA TRP A 73 7.08 -15.13 -5.72
C TRP A 73 5.56 -14.89 -5.78
N LEU A 74 4.98 -14.22 -4.81
CA LEU A 74 3.55 -13.88 -4.80
C LEU A 74 3.19 -12.98 -5.99
N PHE A 75 4.01 -11.99 -6.28
CA PHE A 75 3.82 -11.12 -7.45
C PHE A 75 3.79 -11.91 -8.76
N LEU A 76 4.73 -12.84 -8.94
CA LEU A 76 4.76 -13.70 -10.13
C LEU A 76 3.48 -14.57 -10.24
N LYS A 77 2.97 -15.08 -9.10
CA LYS A 77 1.72 -15.83 -9.09
C LYS A 77 0.51 -14.96 -9.45
N MET A 78 0.48 -13.72 -9.00
CA MET A 78 -0.55 -12.76 -9.40
C MET A 78 -0.45 -12.41 -10.89
N LEU A 79 0.76 -12.28 -11.43
CA LEU A 79 0.99 -12.04 -12.85
C LEU A 79 0.55 -13.21 -13.72
N GLU A 80 0.90 -14.45 -13.36
CA GLU A 80 0.42 -15.67 -14.01
C GLU A 80 -1.10 -15.77 -14.08
N LYS A 81 -1.79 -15.33 -13.02
CA LYS A 81 -3.26 -15.32 -12.94
C LYS A 81 -3.90 -14.10 -13.59
N GLY A 82 -3.12 -13.19 -14.15
CA GLY A 82 -3.62 -11.93 -14.72
C GLY A 82 -4.21 -10.94 -13.72
N ILE A 83 -4.00 -11.17 -12.41
CA ILE A 83 -4.37 -10.23 -11.33
C ILE A 83 -3.43 -9.02 -11.37
N ALA A 84 -2.13 -9.27 -11.50
CA ALA A 84 -1.16 -8.24 -11.81
C ALA A 84 -1.02 -8.09 -13.33
N TYR A 85 -0.93 -6.87 -13.83
CA TYR A 85 -0.78 -6.56 -15.25
C TYR A 85 0.05 -5.30 -15.46
N ARG A 86 0.66 -5.17 -16.62
CA ARG A 86 1.44 -3.99 -16.99
C ARG A 86 0.60 -3.03 -17.81
N LYS A 87 0.68 -1.74 -17.49
CA LYS A 87 -0.03 -0.68 -18.20
C LYS A 87 0.76 0.62 -18.14
N THR A 88 0.78 1.37 -19.24
CA THR A 88 1.24 2.77 -19.23
C THR A 88 0.11 3.66 -18.73
N GLN A 89 0.41 4.55 -17.82
CA GLN A 89 -0.57 5.46 -17.23
C GLN A 89 0.07 6.81 -16.94
N VAL A 90 -0.74 7.86 -17.01
CA VAL A 90 -0.33 9.19 -16.58
C VAL A 90 -0.28 9.23 -15.05
N VAL A 91 0.87 9.58 -14.52
CA VAL A 91 1.14 9.68 -13.09
C VAL A 91 1.57 11.09 -12.70
N ASN A 92 1.48 11.40 -11.41
CA ASN A 92 2.07 12.60 -10.84
C ASN A 92 3.55 12.35 -10.60
N TRP A 93 4.41 13.14 -11.21
CA TRP A 93 5.86 13.03 -11.09
C TRP A 93 6.43 14.22 -10.35
N ASP A 94 7.20 13.95 -9.30
CA ASP A 94 8.01 14.96 -8.62
C ASP A 94 9.41 14.99 -9.26
N PRO A 95 9.80 16.11 -9.92
CA PRO A 95 11.08 16.18 -10.61
C PRO A 95 12.29 16.32 -9.66
N VAL A 96 12.07 16.72 -8.41
CA VAL A 96 13.13 16.88 -7.40
C VAL A 96 13.41 15.55 -6.71
N ASP A 97 12.38 14.88 -6.19
CA ASP A 97 12.52 13.56 -5.58
C ASP A 97 12.64 12.43 -6.63
N GLN A 98 12.40 12.73 -7.92
CA GLN A 98 12.44 11.78 -9.04
C GLN A 98 11.56 10.54 -8.77
N THR A 99 10.35 10.77 -8.28
CA THR A 99 9.42 9.71 -7.89
C THR A 99 7.99 10.01 -8.31
N VAL A 100 7.18 8.95 -8.36
CA VAL A 100 5.74 9.04 -8.57
C VAL A 100 5.06 9.35 -7.24
N LEU A 101 4.12 10.30 -7.27
CA LEU A 101 3.30 10.68 -6.13
C LEU A 101 1.86 10.17 -6.28
N ALA A 102 1.30 9.65 -5.20
CA ALA A 102 -0.13 9.41 -5.10
C ALA A 102 -0.90 10.75 -5.11
N ASN A 103 -2.19 10.72 -5.42
CA ASN A 103 -2.99 11.95 -5.48
C ASN A 103 -3.00 12.70 -4.15
N GLU A 104 -3.02 11.98 -3.03
CA GLU A 104 -3.01 12.52 -1.66
C GLU A 104 -1.67 13.22 -1.31
N GLN A 105 -0.63 12.93 -2.07
CA GLN A 105 0.71 13.52 -1.91
C GLN A 105 0.91 14.77 -2.78
N VAL A 106 -0.12 15.19 -3.52
CA VAL A 106 -0.11 16.40 -4.32
C VAL A 106 -1.03 17.44 -3.66
N ILE A 107 -0.45 18.52 -3.17
CA ILE A 107 -1.15 19.63 -2.50
C ILE A 107 -0.96 20.88 -3.35
N ASP A 108 -2.07 21.48 -3.80
CA ASP A 108 -2.06 22.68 -4.65
C ASP A 108 -1.14 22.55 -5.88
N GLY A 109 -1.13 21.36 -6.51
CA GLY A 109 -0.28 21.07 -7.68
C GLY A 109 1.20 20.88 -7.38
N LYS A 110 1.58 20.77 -6.12
CA LYS A 110 2.96 20.60 -5.67
C LYS A 110 3.15 19.31 -4.89
N GLY A 111 4.33 18.72 -4.97
CA GLY A 111 4.70 17.59 -4.15
C GLY A 111 4.72 17.97 -2.65
N TRP A 112 4.04 17.17 -1.84
CA TRP A 112 3.85 17.43 -0.39
C TRP A 112 5.16 17.57 0.40
N ARG A 113 6.23 16.97 -0.09
CA ARG A 113 7.54 16.94 0.56
C ARG A 113 8.50 18.01 0.02
N THR A 114 8.60 18.08 -1.31
CA THR A 114 9.60 18.95 -1.97
C THR A 114 9.09 20.36 -2.22
N GLY A 115 7.74 20.52 -2.31
CA GLY A 115 7.13 21.75 -2.76
C GLY A 115 7.31 22.03 -4.26
N ALA A 116 7.94 21.11 -5.02
CA ALA A 116 8.10 21.23 -6.46
C ALA A 116 6.75 21.09 -7.18
N VAL A 117 6.61 21.80 -8.29
CA VAL A 117 5.45 21.65 -9.16
C VAL A 117 5.45 20.25 -9.76
N VAL A 118 4.35 19.55 -9.61
CA VAL A 118 4.18 18.17 -10.08
C VAL A 118 3.98 18.16 -11.60
N GLU A 119 4.71 17.29 -12.28
CA GLU A 119 4.56 17.04 -13.71
C GLU A 119 3.64 15.83 -13.96
N LYS A 120 2.93 15.87 -15.08
CA LYS A 120 2.21 14.68 -15.57
C LYS A 120 3.13 13.92 -16.53
N ARG A 121 3.41 12.65 -16.21
CA ARG A 121 4.25 11.79 -17.05
C ARG A 121 3.55 10.47 -17.33
N GLU A 122 3.74 9.98 -18.54
CA GLU A 122 3.33 8.62 -18.89
C GLU A 122 4.44 7.64 -18.53
N ILE A 123 4.17 6.76 -17.57
CA ILE A 123 5.14 5.78 -17.09
C ILE A 123 4.51 4.39 -17.14
N PRO A 124 5.21 3.38 -17.71
CA PRO A 124 4.77 2.01 -17.61
C PRO A 124 4.94 1.51 -16.18
N GLY A 125 3.89 0.90 -15.64
CA GLY A 125 3.89 0.35 -14.29
C GLY A 125 3.09 -0.95 -14.21
N TYR A 126 3.17 -1.61 -13.07
CA TYR A 126 2.33 -2.76 -12.76
C TYR A 126 1.14 -2.32 -11.90
N TYR A 127 0.01 -2.92 -12.19
CA TYR A 127 -1.28 -2.64 -11.56
C TYR A 127 -1.92 -3.95 -11.11
N LEU A 128 -2.75 -3.88 -10.08
CA LEU A 128 -3.53 -5.01 -9.58
C LEU A 128 -5.02 -4.76 -9.86
N LYS A 129 -5.72 -5.79 -10.35
CA LYS A 129 -7.18 -5.74 -10.61
C LYS A 129 -7.97 -5.87 -9.31
N ILE A 130 -7.74 -4.98 -8.37
CA ILE A 130 -8.39 -5.05 -7.04
C ILE A 130 -9.90 -4.85 -7.12
N THR A 131 -10.39 -4.09 -8.09
CA THR A 131 -11.83 -3.81 -8.27
C THR A 131 -12.63 -5.04 -8.68
N ASP A 132 -12.00 -6.04 -9.31
CA ASP A 132 -12.68 -7.30 -9.69
C ASP A 132 -13.15 -8.08 -8.45
N TYR A 133 -12.55 -7.84 -7.30
CA TYR A 133 -12.87 -8.49 -6.01
C TYR A 133 -13.75 -7.62 -5.10
N ALA A 134 -14.06 -6.39 -5.49
CA ALA A 134 -14.72 -5.43 -4.59
C ALA A 134 -16.08 -5.92 -4.09
N GLN A 135 -16.92 -6.51 -4.97
CA GLN A 135 -18.23 -7.01 -4.58
C GLN A 135 -18.11 -8.24 -3.66
N GLU A 136 -17.22 -9.19 -3.98
CA GLU A 136 -16.98 -10.36 -3.16
C GLU A 136 -16.51 -9.98 -1.75
N LEU A 137 -15.54 -9.06 -1.66
CA LEU A 137 -15.04 -8.54 -0.39
C LEU A 137 -16.15 -7.85 0.41
N LEU A 138 -16.98 -7.05 -0.24
CA LEU A 138 -18.11 -6.37 0.39
C LEU A 138 -19.11 -7.37 0.95
N ASP A 139 -19.50 -8.38 0.16
CA ASP A 139 -20.44 -9.44 0.58
C ASP A 139 -19.96 -10.16 1.85
N HIS A 140 -18.64 -10.40 1.97
CA HIS A 140 -18.06 -11.08 3.13
C HIS A 140 -17.87 -10.21 4.36
N VAL A 141 -17.70 -8.89 4.17
CA VAL A 141 -17.50 -7.92 5.26
C VAL A 141 -18.82 -7.39 5.80
N GLN A 142 -19.82 -7.20 4.93
CA GLN A 142 -21.05 -6.47 5.24
C GLN A 142 -21.87 -7.17 6.31
N MET A 143 -22.29 -6.42 7.32
CA MET A 143 -23.15 -6.93 8.38
C MET A 143 -24.56 -7.22 7.84
N GLY A 144 -25.12 -8.37 8.22
CA GLY A 144 -26.44 -8.78 7.77
C GLY A 144 -26.50 -9.36 6.34
N ASN A 145 -25.37 -9.47 5.66
CA ASN A 145 -25.29 -10.16 4.38
C ASN A 145 -25.18 -11.68 4.62
N ASP A 146 -26.00 -12.47 3.92
CA ASP A 146 -26.03 -13.94 4.06
C ASP A 146 -24.70 -14.60 3.68
N LYS A 147 -23.89 -13.95 2.85
CA LYS A 147 -22.56 -14.40 2.45
C LYS A 147 -21.45 -14.00 3.43
N ALA A 148 -21.77 -13.22 4.47
CA ALA A 148 -20.78 -12.76 5.42
C ALA A 148 -20.06 -13.92 6.11
N THR A 149 -18.73 -13.91 6.11
CA THR A 149 -17.88 -14.93 6.74
C THR A 149 -17.02 -14.39 7.89
N LEU A 150 -16.93 -13.08 8.03
CA LEU A 150 -16.06 -12.44 9.01
C LEU A 150 -16.76 -12.17 10.36
N HIS A 151 -17.54 -13.14 10.83
CA HIS A 151 -18.33 -13.00 12.06
C HIS A 151 -17.48 -12.79 13.32
N GLY A 152 -16.23 -13.28 13.32
CA GLY A 152 -15.28 -13.08 14.42
C GLY A 152 -14.60 -11.70 14.44
N TRP A 153 -14.82 -10.86 13.44
CA TRP A 153 -14.28 -9.51 13.39
C TRP A 153 -15.15 -8.54 14.20
N PRO A 154 -14.54 -7.60 14.94
CA PRO A 154 -15.30 -6.56 15.61
C PRO A 154 -16.16 -5.75 14.62
N GLU A 155 -17.38 -5.44 15.00
CA GLU A 155 -18.33 -4.68 14.17
C GLU A 155 -17.72 -3.38 13.62
N ARG A 156 -17.04 -2.64 14.48
CA ARG A 156 -16.32 -1.40 14.08
C ARG A 156 -15.34 -1.62 12.92
N VAL A 157 -14.62 -2.75 12.93
CA VAL A 157 -13.65 -3.05 11.89
C VAL A 157 -14.37 -3.41 10.59
N ARG A 158 -15.44 -4.19 10.65
CA ARG A 158 -16.25 -4.53 9.48
C ARG A 158 -16.85 -3.28 8.84
N LEU A 159 -17.41 -2.37 9.63
CA LEU A 159 -17.94 -1.08 9.15
C LEU A 159 -16.86 -0.23 8.48
N MET A 160 -15.66 -0.16 9.05
CA MET A 160 -14.54 0.57 8.42
C MET A 160 -14.17 -0.02 7.06
N GLN A 161 -14.15 -1.35 6.91
CA GLN A 161 -13.84 -2.00 5.64
C GLN A 161 -14.96 -1.82 4.61
N GLU A 162 -16.22 -1.90 5.01
CA GLU A 162 -17.38 -1.61 4.18
C GLU A 162 -17.32 -0.18 3.62
N ASN A 163 -17.07 0.79 4.48
CA ASN A 163 -16.93 2.20 4.10
C ASN A 163 -15.72 2.44 3.17
N TRP A 164 -14.63 1.71 3.37
CA TRP A 164 -13.45 1.79 2.51
C TRP A 164 -13.74 1.28 1.10
N ILE A 165 -14.47 0.19 0.96
CA ILE A 165 -14.90 -0.33 -0.35
C ILE A 165 -15.86 0.65 -1.02
N GLY A 166 -16.76 1.26 -0.26
CA GLY A 166 -17.56 2.42 -0.64
C GLY A 166 -18.41 2.20 -1.88
N LYS A 167 -19.23 1.12 -1.92
CA LYS A 167 -20.15 0.88 -3.04
C LYS A 167 -21.10 2.04 -3.22
N SER A 168 -21.15 2.59 -4.43
CA SER A 168 -22.14 3.57 -4.85
C SER A 168 -22.92 3.06 -6.05
N GLU A 169 -24.19 3.41 -6.14
CA GLU A 169 -25.05 3.10 -7.28
C GLU A 169 -25.49 4.39 -7.96
N GLY A 170 -25.44 4.40 -9.28
CA GLY A 170 -25.87 5.53 -10.10
C GLY A 170 -26.66 5.06 -11.30
N VAL A 171 -27.46 5.95 -11.85
CA VAL A 171 -28.26 5.69 -13.05
C VAL A 171 -27.72 6.51 -14.21
N ARG A 172 -27.52 5.87 -15.35
CA ARG A 172 -27.11 6.54 -16.59
C ARG A 172 -28.28 6.56 -17.57
N PHE A 173 -28.65 7.75 -17.97
CA PHE A 173 -29.68 7.95 -19.01
C PHE A 173 -29.03 8.41 -20.29
N ALA A 174 -29.55 7.93 -21.43
CA ALA A 174 -29.26 8.47 -22.74
C ALA A 174 -30.52 9.20 -23.22
N PHE A 175 -30.37 10.47 -23.55
CA PHE A 175 -31.40 11.23 -24.22
C PHE A 175 -31.09 11.24 -25.72
N PRO A 176 -31.89 10.60 -26.59
CA PRO A 176 -31.72 10.73 -28.03
C PRO A 176 -31.97 12.19 -28.41
N HIS A 177 -30.98 12.86 -28.95
CA HIS A 177 -31.07 14.23 -29.41
C HIS A 177 -30.88 14.24 -30.92
N ASP A 178 -31.95 14.64 -31.66
CA ASP A 178 -31.90 14.81 -33.12
C ASP A 178 -31.43 16.24 -33.41
N ILE A 179 -30.16 16.39 -33.77
CA ILE A 179 -29.58 17.67 -34.21
C ILE A 179 -29.91 17.84 -35.70
N ARG A 180 -31.19 18.02 -36.03
CA ARG A 180 -31.59 18.49 -37.36
C ARG A 180 -31.40 19.99 -37.42
N GLY A 181 -30.32 20.46 -38.02
CA GLY A 181 -30.17 21.89 -38.29
C GLY A 181 -28.77 22.45 -38.43
N GLN A 182 -27.76 21.65 -38.45
CA GLN A 182 -26.39 22.06 -38.84
C GLN A 182 -25.85 21.14 -39.93
N GLY A 183 -26.61 21.10 -41.02
CA GLY A 183 -26.13 20.71 -42.32
C GLY A 183 -25.99 22.01 -43.12
N GLY A 184 -24.79 22.36 -43.43
CA GLY A 184 -24.57 23.53 -44.26
C GLY A 184 -23.11 23.69 -44.53
N GLU A 185 -22.68 23.18 -45.72
CA GLU A 185 -21.54 23.55 -46.56
C GLU A 185 -20.19 23.74 -45.89
#